data_cd378a10fe39a5946d5bf8ef4fbacb4d
#
_entry.id   cd378a10fe39a5946d5bf8ef4fbacb4d
#
_cell.length_a   1.000
_cell.length_b   1.000
_cell.length_c   1.000
_cell.angle_alpha   90.00
_cell.angle_beta   90.00
_cell.angle_gamma   90.00
#
_symmetry.space_group_name_H-M   'P 1'
#
loop_
_entity.id
_entity.type
_entity.pdbx_description
1 polymer ?
#
loop_
_entity_poly.entity_id
_entity_poly.type
_entity_poly.pdbx_seq_one_letter_code
_entity_poly.pdbx_strand_id
1 'polypeptide(L)'
;TYRVKGTLIKIPHNGTVRADGSIEYSGTFNGTFKTDKEWTNDPAWILYDLLTTSKGFGDQIDTSQLDVYSFYSASVYCSEQVDDMTGTGNTEPRFSTNVVLNTQRDSYSLINDLCSVMRVMPFYGVGTVQISQDRPTDVSYIYNLSNVSEEGFSYQNSGKTTKATVVNVGFFDNDLQQIDYETVEDTDLIAKYGVVVSNLKGFACTSRGQARRIAKWFLYTQSNEAEAVSFKTTIESGTIVRVGTIINIQDPMKAGVRRGGRIKTGVSTTQIVVDDQNNTDLATTDSATLSVILSDGTLETKTISSITGTTITVSSAFSSVPQTNSVWVIENTSLQLQIFRVISVKEVNDVEYEINAVAHNPSKYSFIEDGSTLETRTITTLSDPKPAPGNLQATEQIVVINGRAVSKLFITWSPVQGVTE
;
A
#
# COMPACT_ATOMS: atom_id res chain seq x y z
N THR A 1 -12.25 -22.98 -23.34
CA THR A 1 -11.44 -21.91 -22.75
C THR A 1 -10.03 -22.47 -22.50
N TYR A 2 -8.99 -21.71 -22.83
CA TYR A 2 -7.60 -22.12 -22.63
C TYR A 2 -6.95 -21.19 -21.62
N ARG A 3 -6.22 -21.73 -20.63
CA ARG A 3 -5.26 -20.96 -19.83
C ARG A 3 -3.93 -20.94 -20.58
N VAL A 4 -3.43 -19.76 -20.90
CA VAL A 4 -2.19 -19.58 -21.66
C VAL A 4 -1.20 -18.81 -20.78
N LYS A 5 0.02 -19.33 -20.66
CA LYS A 5 1.15 -18.53 -20.18
C LYS A 5 1.50 -17.54 -21.29
N GLY A 6 1.43 -16.24 -20.96
CA GLY A 6 1.59 -15.16 -21.94
C GLY A 6 3.04 -14.97 -22.40
N THR A 7 3.44 -13.73 -22.62
CA THR A 7 4.78 -13.38 -23.10
C THR A 7 5.84 -13.78 -22.09
N LEU A 8 6.92 -14.41 -22.58
CA LEU A 8 8.11 -14.70 -21.78
C LEU A 8 8.97 -13.44 -21.72
N ILE A 9 9.42 -13.09 -20.52
CA ILE A 9 10.25 -11.91 -20.28
C ILE A 9 11.57 -12.29 -19.60
N LYS A 10 12.54 -11.39 -19.61
CA LYS A 10 13.79 -11.58 -18.87
C LYS A 10 13.55 -11.28 -17.40
N ILE A 11 14.03 -12.16 -16.52
CA ILE A 11 14.00 -12.00 -15.07
C ILE A 11 15.41 -11.86 -14.51
N PRO A 12 15.61 -11.29 -13.31
CA PRO A 12 16.92 -11.20 -12.65
C PRO A 12 17.65 -12.54 -12.58
N HIS A 13 18.96 -12.51 -12.70
CA HIS A 13 19.79 -13.73 -12.67
C HIS A 13 19.60 -14.55 -11.38
N ASN A 14 19.29 -13.89 -10.26
CA ASN A 14 19.09 -14.47 -8.93
C ASN A 14 17.63 -14.78 -8.61
N GLY A 15 16.71 -14.66 -9.58
CA GLY A 15 15.29 -14.97 -9.41
C GLY A 15 14.93 -16.37 -9.89
N THR A 16 14.00 -17.03 -9.23
CA THR A 16 13.37 -18.31 -9.63
C THR A 16 11.87 -18.15 -9.65
N VAL A 17 11.22 -18.47 -10.77
CA VAL A 17 9.77 -18.34 -10.89
C VAL A 17 9.08 -19.48 -10.16
N ARG A 18 8.17 -19.15 -9.24
CA ARG A 18 7.32 -20.11 -8.54
C ARG A 18 6.18 -20.61 -9.42
N ALA A 19 5.47 -21.61 -8.96
CA ALA A 19 4.32 -22.19 -9.67
C ALA A 19 3.19 -21.18 -9.89
N ASP A 20 3.01 -20.23 -8.99
CA ASP A 20 2.03 -19.13 -9.05
C ASP A 20 2.45 -17.98 -9.98
N GLY A 21 3.65 -18.03 -10.52
CA GLY A 21 4.21 -16.99 -11.41
C GLY A 21 4.98 -15.88 -10.71
N SER A 22 4.98 -15.82 -9.38
CA SER A 22 5.82 -14.89 -8.60
C SER A 22 7.29 -15.30 -8.64
N ILE A 23 8.18 -14.41 -8.20
CA ILE A 23 9.62 -14.65 -8.26
C ILE A 23 10.19 -14.79 -6.85
N GLU A 24 10.89 -15.87 -6.60
CA GLU A 24 11.70 -16.05 -5.42
C GLU A 24 13.14 -15.60 -5.68
N TYR A 25 13.67 -14.75 -4.82
CA TYR A 25 15.01 -14.22 -4.96
C TYR A 25 15.98 -14.85 -3.98
N SER A 26 17.20 -15.13 -4.46
CA SER A 26 18.29 -15.64 -3.64
C SER A 26 19.57 -14.82 -3.86
N GLY A 27 20.28 -14.50 -2.77
CA GLY A 27 21.51 -13.69 -2.85
C GLY A 27 21.27 -12.24 -3.28
N THR A 28 22.34 -11.58 -3.73
CA THR A 28 22.33 -10.15 -4.08
C THR A 28 22.14 -9.97 -5.58
N PHE A 29 21.26 -9.07 -5.99
CA PHE A 29 21.08 -8.67 -7.38
C PHE A 29 22.24 -7.76 -7.83
N ASN A 30 22.84 -8.08 -8.96
CA ASN A 30 23.98 -7.34 -9.52
C ASN A 30 23.64 -6.54 -10.80
N GLY A 31 22.33 -6.36 -11.09
CA GLY A 31 21.88 -5.65 -12.28
C GLY A 31 21.78 -6.50 -13.54
N THR A 32 22.10 -7.81 -13.49
CA THR A 32 22.05 -8.69 -14.66
C THR A 32 20.80 -9.57 -14.69
N PHE A 33 20.44 -10.02 -15.90
CA PHE A 33 19.27 -10.86 -16.16
C PHE A 33 19.70 -12.24 -16.65
N LYS A 34 18.81 -13.23 -16.49
CA LYS A 34 18.97 -14.54 -17.12
C LYS A 34 19.01 -14.44 -18.64
N THR A 35 19.73 -15.36 -19.26
CA THR A 35 19.78 -15.46 -20.72
C THR A 35 18.44 -15.88 -21.30
N ASP A 36 17.83 -16.90 -20.69
CA ASP A 36 16.55 -17.42 -21.10
C ASP A 36 15.40 -16.59 -20.51
N LYS A 37 14.37 -16.40 -21.32
CA LYS A 37 13.13 -15.74 -20.92
C LYS A 37 12.22 -16.72 -20.19
N GLU A 38 11.59 -16.28 -19.14
CA GLU A 38 10.64 -17.06 -18.34
C GLU A 38 9.27 -16.38 -18.28
N TRP A 39 8.23 -17.16 -18.02
CA TRP A 39 6.92 -16.60 -17.76
C TRP A 39 6.82 -16.19 -16.30
N THR A 40 6.35 -14.97 -16.05
CA THR A 40 6.04 -14.46 -14.73
C THR A 40 4.82 -13.54 -14.79
N ASN A 41 4.11 -13.40 -13.67
CA ASN A 41 3.04 -12.43 -13.47
C ASN A 41 3.48 -11.25 -12.57
N ASP A 42 4.78 -11.09 -12.35
CA ASP A 42 5.34 -10.01 -11.56
C ASP A 42 5.14 -8.65 -12.27
N PRO A 43 4.40 -7.70 -11.65
CA PRO A 43 4.07 -6.44 -12.31
C PRO A 43 5.27 -5.54 -12.57
N ALA A 44 6.32 -5.60 -11.73
CA ALA A 44 7.50 -4.74 -11.89
C ALA A 44 8.31 -5.13 -13.11
N TRP A 45 8.54 -6.43 -13.32
CA TRP A 45 9.27 -6.89 -14.51
C TRP A 45 8.45 -6.86 -15.78
N ILE A 46 7.12 -7.00 -15.69
CA ILE A 46 6.22 -6.77 -16.83
C ILE A 46 6.30 -5.30 -17.27
N LEU A 47 6.27 -4.36 -16.32
CA LEU A 47 6.45 -2.93 -16.64
C LEU A 47 7.84 -2.65 -17.23
N TYR A 48 8.90 -3.22 -16.64
CA TYR A 48 10.27 -3.07 -17.14
C TYR A 48 10.43 -3.61 -18.57
N ASP A 49 9.89 -4.82 -18.85
CA ASP A 49 9.92 -5.40 -20.20
C ASP A 49 9.13 -4.53 -21.20
N LEU A 50 7.97 -4.01 -20.82
CA LEU A 50 7.20 -3.09 -21.66
C LEU A 50 7.98 -1.82 -22.01
N LEU A 51 8.74 -1.28 -21.06
CA LEU A 51 9.54 -0.07 -21.27
C LEU A 51 10.80 -0.31 -22.11
N THR A 52 11.34 -1.54 -22.12
CA THR A 52 12.68 -1.83 -22.69
C THR A 52 12.66 -2.68 -23.95
N THR A 53 11.53 -3.29 -24.32
CA THR A 53 11.42 -4.12 -25.53
C THR A 53 10.83 -3.36 -26.71
N SER A 54 11.27 -3.70 -27.93
CA SER A 54 10.74 -3.09 -29.16
C SER A 54 9.25 -3.38 -29.42
N LYS A 55 8.68 -4.38 -28.74
CA LYS A 55 7.23 -4.62 -28.74
C LYS A 55 6.44 -3.64 -27.88
N GLY A 56 7.13 -2.95 -26.98
CA GLY A 56 6.59 -1.89 -26.12
C GLY A 56 7.20 -0.53 -26.50
N PHE A 57 7.89 0.09 -25.56
CA PHE A 57 8.48 1.44 -25.72
C PHE A 57 10.01 1.42 -25.89
N GLY A 58 10.62 0.26 -26.04
CA GLY A 58 12.08 0.10 -26.08
C GLY A 58 12.77 0.73 -27.29
N ASP A 59 12.03 1.15 -28.30
CA ASP A 59 12.59 1.95 -29.41
C ASP A 59 12.79 3.43 -29.02
N GLN A 60 12.16 3.89 -27.92
CA GLN A 60 12.24 5.27 -27.43
C GLN A 60 12.96 5.38 -26.08
N ILE A 61 13.06 4.29 -25.32
CA ILE A 61 13.63 4.28 -23.96
C ILE A 61 14.83 3.33 -23.94
N ASP A 62 16.01 3.87 -23.67
CA ASP A 62 17.20 3.07 -23.44
C ASP A 62 17.21 2.50 -22.01
N THR A 63 17.73 1.29 -21.85
CA THR A 63 17.81 0.62 -20.53
C THR A 63 18.66 1.40 -19.52
N SER A 64 19.64 2.20 -19.99
CA SER A 64 20.43 3.08 -19.13
C SER A 64 19.65 4.24 -18.52
N GLN A 65 18.49 4.55 -19.08
CA GLN A 65 17.59 5.59 -18.57
C GLN A 65 16.67 5.09 -17.42
N LEU A 66 16.71 3.79 -17.11
CA LEU A 66 15.92 3.17 -16.06
C LEU A 66 16.79 2.70 -14.91
N ASP A 67 16.40 3.01 -13.68
CA ASP A 67 17.03 2.45 -12.49
C ASP A 67 16.50 1.04 -12.20
N VAL A 68 17.17 0.04 -12.73
CA VAL A 68 16.80 -1.37 -12.59
C VAL A 68 16.69 -1.83 -11.14
N TYR A 69 17.40 -1.19 -10.21
CA TYR A 69 17.36 -1.54 -8.79
C TYR A 69 16.05 -1.13 -8.11
N SER A 70 15.44 -0.02 -8.55
CA SER A 70 14.12 0.36 -8.08
C SER A 70 13.05 -0.64 -8.51
N PHE A 71 13.12 -1.16 -9.75
CA PHE A 71 12.24 -2.23 -10.24
C PHE A 71 12.47 -3.55 -9.49
N TYR A 72 13.72 -3.92 -9.25
CA TYR A 72 14.05 -5.10 -8.45
C TYR A 72 13.46 -5.00 -7.04
N SER A 73 13.65 -3.88 -6.38
CA SER A 73 13.12 -3.63 -5.05
C SER A 73 11.58 -3.69 -4.99
N ALA A 74 10.90 -3.19 -6.03
CA ALA A 74 9.46 -3.29 -6.16
C ALA A 74 9.00 -4.73 -6.40
N SER A 75 9.71 -5.48 -7.25
CA SER A 75 9.41 -6.88 -7.53
C SER A 75 9.58 -7.78 -6.29
N VAL A 76 10.62 -7.56 -5.48
CA VAL A 76 10.78 -8.29 -4.21
C VAL A 76 9.54 -8.16 -3.34
N TYR A 77 9.04 -6.93 -3.16
CA TYR A 77 7.81 -6.68 -2.37
C TYR A 77 6.55 -7.22 -3.04
N CYS A 78 6.44 -7.17 -4.38
CA CYS A 78 5.31 -7.72 -5.12
C CYS A 78 5.22 -9.24 -4.98
N SER A 79 6.37 -9.91 -4.97
CA SER A 79 6.49 -11.39 -4.95
C SER A 79 6.44 -11.99 -3.54
N GLU A 80 6.39 -11.16 -2.48
CA GLU A 80 6.15 -11.64 -1.12
C GLU A 80 4.82 -12.39 -1.04
N GLN A 81 4.84 -13.56 -0.38
CA GLN A 81 3.66 -14.37 -0.19
C GLN A 81 2.84 -13.84 0.99
N VAL A 82 1.60 -13.51 0.72
CA VAL A 82 0.63 -13.01 1.70
C VAL A 82 -0.59 -13.93 1.73
N ASP A 83 -1.36 -13.87 2.80
CA ASP A 83 -2.62 -14.64 2.93
C ASP A 83 -3.57 -14.32 1.75
N ASP A 84 -4.10 -15.36 1.11
CA ASP A 84 -5.09 -15.22 0.04
C ASP A 84 -6.49 -14.84 0.55
N MET A 85 -6.63 -14.71 1.87
CA MET A 85 -7.85 -14.37 2.60
C MET A 85 -9.01 -15.38 2.45
N THR A 86 -8.74 -16.57 1.91
CA THR A 86 -9.80 -17.61 1.81
C THR A 86 -10.07 -18.33 3.13
N GLY A 87 -9.23 -18.14 4.14
CA GLY A 87 -9.31 -18.82 5.43
C GLY A 87 -8.80 -20.26 5.41
N THR A 88 -8.18 -20.70 4.30
CA THR A 88 -7.60 -22.03 4.13
C THR A 88 -6.13 -22.12 4.53
N GLY A 89 -5.50 -20.97 4.83
CA GLY A 89 -4.07 -20.86 5.11
C GLY A 89 -3.18 -20.90 3.87
N ASN A 90 -3.76 -20.76 2.69
CA ASN A 90 -3.02 -20.62 1.45
C ASN A 90 -2.46 -19.20 1.32
N THR A 91 -1.44 -19.07 0.46
CA THR A 91 -0.82 -17.77 0.17
C THR A 91 -0.85 -17.47 -1.32
N GLU A 92 -0.79 -16.19 -1.64
CA GLU A 92 -0.66 -15.68 -3.00
C GLU A 92 0.38 -14.54 -3.04
N PRO A 93 0.95 -14.20 -4.21
CA PRO A 93 1.83 -13.03 -4.31
C PRO A 93 1.06 -11.76 -3.96
N ARG A 94 1.73 -10.85 -3.23
CA ARG A 94 1.12 -9.58 -2.80
C ARG A 94 0.50 -8.80 -3.96
N PHE A 95 1.20 -8.75 -5.10
CA PHE A 95 0.70 -8.19 -6.35
C PHE A 95 1.04 -9.10 -7.52
N SER A 96 0.05 -9.35 -8.36
CA SER A 96 0.20 -10.06 -9.61
C SER A 96 -0.52 -9.33 -10.73
N THR A 97 -0.06 -9.52 -11.96
CA THR A 97 -0.60 -8.87 -13.17
C THR A 97 -0.89 -9.90 -14.25
N ASN A 98 -2.16 -9.99 -14.62
CA ASN A 98 -2.61 -10.86 -15.72
C ASN A 98 -3.54 -10.06 -16.64
N VAL A 99 -3.05 -9.70 -17.82
CA VAL A 99 -3.82 -8.87 -18.75
C VAL A 99 -3.54 -9.23 -20.20
N VAL A 100 -4.52 -9.08 -21.04
CA VAL A 100 -4.39 -9.14 -22.51
C VAL A 100 -4.53 -7.72 -23.05
N LEU A 101 -3.47 -7.21 -23.68
CA LEU A 101 -3.46 -5.90 -24.32
C LEU A 101 -3.77 -6.11 -25.81
N ASN A 102 -5.03 -6.01 -26.18
CA ASN A 102 -5.54 -6.26 -27.53
C ASN A 102 -6.08 -4.99 -28.23
N THR A 103 -6.02 -3.84 -27.57
CA THR A 103 -6.49 -2.57 -28.09
C THR A 103 -5.39 -1.53 -28.00
N GLN A 104 -5.32 -0.66 -29.01
CA GLN A 104 -4.43 0.50 -28.96
C GLN A 104 -4.89 1.45 -27.84
N ARG A 105 -3.96 1.82 -26.95
CA ARG A 105 -4.21 2.70 -25.81
C ARG A 105 -3.12 3.77 -25.74
N ASP A 106 -3.45 4.86 -25.10
CA ASP A 106 -2.47 5.87 -24.73
C ASP A 106 -1.38 5.28 -23.82
N SER A 107 -0.12 5.54 -24.17
CA SER A 107 1.05 4.99 -23.47
C SER A 107 1.11 5.39 -21.99
N TYR A 108 0.82 6.67 -21.72
CA TYR A 108 0.84 7.19 -20.35
C TYR A 108 -0.24 6.52 -19.48
N SER A 109 -1.44 6.36 -20.01
CA SER A 109 -2.54 5.67 -19.32
C SER A 109 -2.20 4.20 -19.05
N LEU A 110 -1.56 3.50 -19.99
CA LEU A 110 -1.16 2.11 -19.80
C LEU A 110 -0.09 1.96 -18.71
N ILE A 111 0.93 2.84 -18.73
CA ILE A 111 1.97 2.86 -17.71
C ILE A 111 1.37 3.13 -16.32
N ASN A 112 0.47 4.12 -16.22
CA ASN A 112 -0.20 4.42 -14.95
C ASN A 112 -1.10 3.28 -14.46
N ASP A 113 -1.82 2.62 -15.36
CA ASP A 113 -2.62 1.44 -15.02
C ASP A 113 -1.73 0.32 -14.44
N LEU A 114 -0.57 0.03 -15.06
CA LEU A 114 0.39 -0.96 -14.55
C LEU A 114 1.02 -0.53 -13.22
N CYS A 115 1.39 0.75 -13.10
CA CYS A 115 1.90 1.31 -11.85
C CYS A 115 0.88 1.18 -10.70
N SER A 116 -0.41 1.36 -11.00
CA SER A 116 -1.50 1.27 -10.01
C SER A 116 -1.64 -0.13 -9.41
N VAL A 117 -1.34 -1.19 -10.18
CA VAL A 117 -1.42 -2.60 -9.71
C VAL A 117 -0.55 -2.81 -8.48
N MET A 118 0.67 -2.30 -8.50
CA MET A 118 1.69 -2.49 -7.45
C MET A 118 1.91 -1.24 -6.59
N ARG A 119 1.04 -0.23 -6.71
CA ARG A 119 1.08 1.03 -5.94
C ARG A 119 2.42 1.75 -6.06
N VAL A 120 2.94 1.84 -7.27
CA VAL A 120 4.17 2.59 -7.54
C VAL A 120 3.88 3.91 -8.21
N MET A 121 4.76 4.87 -7.98
CA MET A 121 4.80 6.16 -8.65
C MET A 121 6.12 6.29 -9.39
N PRO A 122 6.10 6.41 -10.72
CA PRO A 122 7.31 6.67 -11.49
C PRO A 122 7.74 8.13 -11.32
N PHE A 123 9.03 8.37 -11.21
CA PHE A 123 9.60 9.72 -11.15
C PHE A 123 10.97 9.75 -11.82
N TYR A 124 11.38 10.93 -12.24
CA TYR A 124 12.71 11.16 -12.78
C TYR A 124 13.62 11.71 -11.69
N GLY A 125 14.75 11.05 -11.46
CA GLY A 125 15.71 11.46 -10.45
C GLY A 125 17.12 10.94 -10.77
N VAL A 126 18.13 11.74 -10.51
CA VAL A 126 19.56 11.37 -10.71
C VAL A 126 19.85 10.86 -12.12
N GLY A 127 19.19 11.45 -13.13
CA GLY A 127 19.44 11.10 -14.56
C GLY A 127 18.70 9.85 -15.04
N THR A 128 17.92 9.19 -14.20
CA THR A 128 17.16 7.97 -14.54
C THR A 128 15.71 8.04 -14.11
N VAL A 129 14.85 7.26 -14.77
CA VAL A 129 13.48 7.01 -14.34
C VAL A 129 13.52 5.93 -13.26
N GLN A 130 12.97 6.24 -12.12
CA GLN A 130 12.86 5.39 -10.94
C GLN A 130 11.39 5.14 -10.61
N ILE A 131 11.13 4.07 -9.86
CA ILE A 131 9.80 3.83 -9.31
C ILE A 131 9.86 3.81 -7.78
N SER A 132 8.91 4.51 -7.15
CA SER A 132 8.73 4.48 -5.70
C SER A 132 7.45 3.75 -5.35
N GLN A 133 7.55 2.74 -4.49
CA GLN A 133 6.43 1.89 -4.10
C GLN A 133 5.86 2.29 -2.73
N ASP A 134 4.52 2.27 -2.61
CA ASP A 134 3.85 2.42 -1.33
C ASP A 134 3.95 1.12 -0.52
N ARG A 135 4.98 1.06 0.33
CA ARG A 135 5.33 -0.09 1.19
C ARG A 135 5.85 0.39 2.55
N PRO A 136 5.92 -0.49 3.56
CA PRO A 136 6.56 -0.17 4.83
C PRO A 136 8.00 0.31 4.59
N THR A 137 8.31 1.49 5.11
CA THR A 137 9.64 2.11 4.99
C THR A 137 9.87 2.96 6.23
N ASP A 138 11.08 2.93 6.75
CA ASP A 138 11.46 3.75 7.91
C ASP A 138 11.54 5.23 7.54
N VAL A 139 11.40 6.07 8.56
CA VAL A 139 11.59 7.52 8.44
C VAL A 139 13.06 7.79 8.12
N SER A 140 13.30 8.56 7.07
CA SER A 140 14.65 8.86 6.61
C SER A 140 15.13 10.26 6.99
N TYR A 141 14.20 11.20 7.20
CA TYR A 141 14.58 12.59 7.47
C TYR A 141 13.54 13.31 8.34
N ILE A 142 13.98 14.39 9.01
CA ILE A 142 13.14 15.22 9.88
C ILE A 142 13.18 16.67 9.44
N TYR A 143 11.98 17.28 9.36
CA TYR A 143 11.81 18.70 9.13
C TYR A 143 11.18 19.38 10.33
N ASN A 144 11.73 20.54 10.68
CA ASN A 144 11.20 21.45 11.69
C ASN A 144 11.48 22.91 11.28
N LEU A 145 11.07 23.88 12.08
CA LEU A 145 11.25 25.30 11.75
C LEU A 145 12.73 25.74 11.61
N SER A 146 13.70 24.91 12.03
CA SER A 146 15.12 25.26 11.92
C SER A 146 15.76 24.87 10.57
N ASN A 147 15.11 24.00 9.77
CA ASN A 147 15.61 23.56 8.47
C ASN A 147 14.61 23.75 7.32
N VAL A 148 13.54 24.51 7.55
CA VAL A 148 12.62 24.98 6.53
C VAL A 148 12.72 26.50 6.38
N SER A 149 12.18 27.07 5.30
CA SER A 149 12.13 28.50 5.08
C SER A 149 11.26 29.22 6.11
N GLU A 150 11.36 30.54 6.20
CA GLU A 150 10.56 31.36 7.12
C GLU A 150 9.04 31.25 6.89
N GLU A 151 8.61 30.83 5.69
CA GLU A 151 7.19 30.60 5.37
C GLU A 151 6.62 29.42 6.16
N GLY A 152 7.47 28.51 6.70
CA GLY A 152 7.07 27.33 7.48
C GLY A 152 6.34 26.29 6.63
N PHE A 153 5.37 25.62 7.26
CA PHE A 153 4.59 24.54 6.67
C PHE A 153 3.21 25.02 6.22
N SER A 154 2.82 24.68 5.01
CA SER A 154 1.47 24.92 4.48
C SER A 154 0.72 23.61 4.36
N TYR A 155 -0.45 23.50 4.99
CA TYR A 155 -1.26 22.30 5.02
C TYR A 155 -2.51 22.46 4.18
N GLN A 156 -2.81 21.40 3.41
CA GLN A 156 -4.06 21.27 2.66
C GLN A 156 -4.73 19.97 3.05
N ASN A 157 -6.01 20.02 3.34
CA ASN A 157 -6.79 18.84 3.69
C ASN A 157 -7.85 18.58 2.62
N SER A 158 -8.04 17.32 2.22
CA SER A 158 -9.14 16.96 1.32
C SER A 158 -10.48 17.16 2.01
N GLY A 159 -11.44 17.74 1.29
CA GLY A 159 -12.77 18.04 1.82
C GLY A 159 -13.50 16.77 2.31
N LYS A 160 -14.29 16.91 3.37
CA LYS A 160 -15.04 15.82 4.03
C LYS A 160 -16.12 15.17 3.14
N THR A 161 -16.55 15.85 2.09
CA THR A 161 -17.73 15.51 1.26
C THR A 161 -17.50 14.44 0.20
N THR A 162 -16.27 14.01 -0.04
CA THR A 162 -15.91 13.08 -1.14
C THR A 162 -15.35 11.73 -0.66
N LYS A 163 -15.44 11.44 0.64
CA LYS A 163 -14.88 10.18 1.16
C LYS A 163 -15.83 9.02 0.87
N ALA A 164 -15.35 8.02 0.14
CA ALA A 164 -16.08 6.76 -0.01
C ALA A 164 -16.14 6.01 1.31
N THR A 165 -17.28 5.38 1.58
CA THR A 165 -17.49 4.52 2.75
C THR A 165 -17.64 3.06 2.37
N VAL A 166 -17.90 2.82 1.08
CA VAL A 166 -17.96 1.48 0.46
C VAL A 166 -17.16 1.52 -0.84
N VAL A 167 -16.32 0.54 -1.05
CA VAL A 167 -15.50 0.40 -2.27
C VAL A 167 -15.74 -0.94 -2.91
N ASN A 168 -16.12 -0.90 -4.20
CA ASN A 168 -16.24 -2.07 -5.05
C ASN A 168 -15.03 -2.11 -5.99
N VAL A 169 -14.28 -3.21 -5.97
CA VAL A 169 -13.16 -3.43 -6.90
C VAL A 169 -13.53 -4.52 -7.87
N GLY A 170 -13.62 -4.17 -9.17
CA GLY A 170 -13.85 -5.13 -10.24
C GLY A 170 -12.57 -5.88 -10.58
N PHE A 171 -12.59 -7.20 -10.60
CA PHE A 171 -11.48 -8.07 -11.00
C PHE A 171 -11.96 -9.16 -11.94
N PHE A 172 -11.06 -9.78 -12.70
CA PHE A 172 -11.42 -10.90 -13.56
C PHE A 172 -11.30 -12.22 -12.79
N ASP A 173 -12.43 -12.88 -12.58
CA ASP A 173 -12.45 -14.19 -11.93
C ASP A 173 -12.15 -15.30 -12.93
N ASN A 174 -11.05 -16.03 -12.68
CA ASN A 174 -10.61 -17.10 -13.55
C ASN A 174 -11.52 -18.34 -13.50
N ASP A 175 -12.25 -18.56 -12.43
CA ASP A 175 -13.13 -19.72 -12.27
C ASP A 175 -14.50 -19.45 -12.91
N LEU A 176 -15.02 -18.24 -12.71
CA LEU A 176 -16.28 -17.80 -13.31
C LEU A 176 -16.10 -17.31 -14.76
N GLN A 177 -14.86 -17.05 -15.21
CA GLN A 177 -14.53 -16.53 -16.55
C GLN A 177 -15.22 -15.20 -16.89
N GLN A 178 -15.42 -14.36 -15.88
CA GLN A 178 -16.09 -13.06 -16.01
C GLN A 178 -15.52 -12.05 -15.01
N ILE A 179 -15.92 -10.78 -15.18
CA ILE A 179 -15.62 -9.75 -14.18
C ILE A 179 -16.54 -9.97 -12.99
N ASP A 180 -15.96 -10.05 -11.82
CA ASP A 180 -16.63 -10.10 -10.53
C ASP A 180 -16.17 -8.91 -9.66
N TYR A 181 -16.88 -8.66 -8.56
CA TYR A 181 -16.63 -7.50 -7.71
C TYR A 181 -16.40 -7.94 -6.27
N GLU A 182 -15.33 -7.42 -5.68
CA GLU A 182 -15.10 -7.52 -4.24
C GLU A 182 -15.47 -6.19 -3.59
N THR A 183 -16.33 -6.25 -2.59
CA THR A 183 -16.85 -5.09 -1.86
C THR A 183 -16.23 -5.03 -0.46
N VAL A 184 -15.71 -3.88 -0.08
CA VAL A 184 -15.26 -3.61 1.28
C VAL A 184 -15.96 -2.35 1.78
N GLU A 185 -16.48 -2.41 3.01
CA GLU A 185 -17.16 -1.31 3.67
C GLU A 185 -16.46 -0.96 4.98
N ASP A 186 -16.57 0.31 5.35
CA ASP A 186 -16.15 0.82 6.65
C ASP A 186 -17.40 1.24 7.44
N THR A 187 -17.76 0.41 8.40
CA THR A 187 -18.99 0.59 9.19
C THR A 187 -18.99 1.87 10.01
N ASP A 188 -17.82 2.31 10.49
CA ASP A 188 -17.69 3.55 11.28
C ASP A 188 -17.86 4.78 10.39
N LEU A 189 -17.30 4.74 9.18
CA LEU A 189 -17.50 5.79 8.19
C LEU A 189 -18.96 5.82 7.70
N ILE A 190 -19.60 4.66 7.48
CA ILE A 190 -21.02 4.57 7.12
C ILE A 190 -21.90 5.19 8.19
N ALA A 191 -21.65 4.88 9.47
CA ALA A 191 -22.41 5.47 10.58
C ALA A 191 -22.25 7.00 10.63
N LYS A 192 -21.11 7.54 10.21
CA LYS A 192 -20.79 8.98 10.30
C LYS A 192 -21.24 9.76 9.07
N TYR A 193 -21.10 9.19 7.86
CA TYR A 193 -21.27 9.92 6.59
C TYR A 193 -22.36 9.32 5.69
N GLY A 194 -22.96 8.19 6.09
CA GLY A 194 -23.86 7.42 5.24
C GLY A 194 -23.12 6.56 4.21
N VAL A 195 -23.87 5.90 3.33
CA VAL A 195 -23.31 5.04 2.28
C VAL A 195 -22.89 5.89 1.08
N VAL A 196 -21.60 5.95 0.84
CA VAL A 196 -20.99 6.58 -0.35
C VAL A 196 -20.14 5.53 -1.07
N VAL A 197 -20.62 5.08 -2.24
CA VAL A 197 -19.99 3.99 -2.99
C VAL A 197 -18.98 4.53 -3.99
N SER A 198 -17.77 3.95 -4.02
CA SER A 198 -16.77 4.15 -5.07
C SER A 198 -16.51 2.85 -5.81
N ASN A 199 -16.56 2.90 -7.13
CA ASN A 199 -16.26 1.74 -7.98
C ASN A 199 -14.87 1.90 -8.58
N LEU A 200 -13.98 0.95 -8.29
CA LEU A 200 -12.62 0.90 -8.80
C LEU A 200 -12.47 -0.25 -9.79
N LYS A 201 -11.68 -0.02 -10.82
CA LYS A 201 -11.26 -1.06 -11.74
C LYS A 201 -9.96 -1.66 -11.23
N GLY A 202 -9.98 -2.91 -10.79
CA GLY A 202 -8.76 -3.68 -10.51
C GLY A 202 -8.09 -4.06 -11.83
N PHE A 203 -7.28 -3.14 -12.37
CA PHE A 203 -6.58 -3.39 -13.63
C PHE A 203 -5.71 -4.64 -13.52
N ALA A 204 -5.80 -5.55 -14.50
CA ALA A 204 -5.02 -6.78 -14.56
C ALA A 204 -5.11 -7.68 -13.30
N CYS A 205 -6.05 -7.42 -12.40
CA CYS A 205 -6.27 -8.18 -11.18
C CYS A 205 -7.12 -9.42 -11.50
N THR A 206 -6.63 -10.60 -11.09
CA THR A 206 -7.33 -11.89 -11.28
C THR A 206 -7.50 -12.64 -9.95
N SER A 207 -7.13 -12.03 -8.83
CA SER A 207 -7.30 -12.57 -7.49
C SER A 207 -8.32 -11.75 -6.70
N ARG A 208 -9.24 -12.45 -6.04
CA ARG A 208 -10.22 -11.85 -5.13
C ARG A 208 -9.55 -11.25 -3.88
N GLY A 209 -8.52 -11.94 -3.33
CA GLY A 209 -7.73 -11.44 -2.21
C GLY A 209 -6.99 -10.15 -2.56
N GLN A 210 -6.36 -10.08 -3.74
CA GLN A 210 -5.73 -8.85 -4.23
C GLN A 210 -6.76 -7.72 -4.43
N ALA A 211 -7.96 -7.99 -4.95
CA ALA A 211 -9.03 -7.00 -5.10
C ALA A 211 -9.46 -6.44 -3.74
N ARG A 212 -9.61 -7.31 -2.71
CA ARG A 212 -9.92 -6.88 -1.35
C ARG A 212 -8.82 -6.00 -0.74
N ARG A 213 -7.53 -6.36 -0.94
CA ARG A 213 -6.40 -5.52 -0.50
C ARG A 213 -6.38 -4.15 -1.18
N ILE A 214 -6.77 -4.06 -2.47
CA ILE A 214 -6.91 -2.78 -3.19
C ILE A 214 -8.02 -1.93 -2.54
N ALA A 215 -9.19 -2.53 -2.27
CA ALA A 215 -10.30 -1.82 -1.64
C ALA A 215 -9.96 -1.31 -0.24
N LYS A 216 -9.35 -2.15 0.60
CA LYS A 216 -8.90 -1.76 1.95
C LYS A 216 -7.87 -0.63 1.91
N TRP A 217 -6.88 -0.72 1.02
CA TRP A 217 -5.88 0.33 0.83
C TRP A 217 -6.53 1.66 0.47
N PHE A 218 -7.49 1.65 -0.46
CA PHE A 218 -8.17 2.85 -0.91
C PHE A 218 -8.98 3.51 0.22
N LEU A 219 -9.79 2.72 0.96
CA LEU A 219 -10.58 3.21 2.11
C LEU A 219 -9.67 3.80 3.19
N TYR A 220 -8.60 3.10 3.54
CA TYR A 220 -7.67 3.57 4.57
C TYR A 220 -6.97 4.86 4.18
N THR A 221 -6.46 4.93 2.96
CA THR A 221 -5.73 6.10 2.45
C THR A 221 -6.63 7.34 2.42
N GLN A 222 -7.86 7.22 1.92
CA GLN A 222 -8.80 8.35 1.90
C GLN A 222 -9.16 8.86 3.31
N SER A 223 -9.22 7.97 4.29
CA SER A 223 -9.65 8.31 5.64
C SER A 223 -8.52 8.88 6.48
N ASN A 224 -7.33 8.29 6.39
CA ASN A 224 -6.22 8.54 7.31
C ASN A 224 -5.05 9.32 6.69
N GLU A 225 -4.93 9.35 5.36
CA GLU A 225 -3.82 9.99 4.65
C GLU A 225 -4.30 11.15 3.75
N ALA A 226 -5.33 11.87 4.20
CA ALA A 226 -5.99 12.90 3.40
C ALA A 226 -5.33 14.29 3.47
N GLU A 227 -4.34 14.48 4.34
CA GLU A 227 -3.65 15.74 4.53
C GLU A 227 -2.41 15.81 3.66
N ALA A 228 -2.23 16.91 2.97
CA ALA A 228 -1.00 17.24 2.24
C ALA A 228 -0.28 18.39 2.92
N VAL A 229 1.04 18.39 2.85
CA VAL A 229 1.89 19.46 3.34
C VAL A 229 2.82 19.93 2.22
N SER A 230 3.04 21.22 2.15
CA SER A 230 4.02 21.87 1.26
C SER A 230 4.91 22.78 2.07
N PHE A 231 6.20 22.76 1.80
CA PHE A 231 7.18 23.65 2.44
C PHE A 231 8.43 23.79 1.58
N LYS A 232 9.18 24.86 1.83
CA LYS A 232 10.48 25.08 1.19
C LYS A 232 11.60 24.79 2.17
N THR A 233 12.70 24.28 1.66
CA THR A 233 13.88 23.94 2.44
C THR A 233 15.15 24.27 1.67
N THR A 234 16.29 24.32 2.37
CA THR A 234 17.60 24.56 1.75
C THR A 234 18.07 23.37 0.91
N ILE A 235 19.02 23.61 0.01
CA ILE A 235 19.63 22.60 -0.85
C ILE A 235 20.15 21.40 -0.05
N GLU A 236 20.76 21.63 1.12
CA GLU A 236 21.28 20.54 1.96
C GLU A 236 20.19 19.55 2.39
N SER A 237 19.02 20.07 2.80
CA SER A 237 17.90 19.24 3.24
C SER A 237 17.04 18.74 2.09
N GLY A 238 16.97 19.49 0.99
CA GLY A 238 16.16 19.17 -0.18
C GLY A 238 16.73 18.06 -1.05
N THR A 239 18.07 17.93 -1.11
CA THR A 239 18.73 16.91 -1.94
C THR A 239 18.77 15.52 -1.29
N ILE A 240 18.61 15.44 0.03
CA ILE A 240 18.63 14.16 0.77
C ILE A 240 17.36 13.35 0.49
N VAL A 241 16.21 14.02 0.42
CA VAL A 241 14.92 13.34 0.25
C VAL A 241 14.56 13.18 -1.23
N ARG A 242 13.88 12.09 -1.53
CA ARG A 242 13.40 11.75 -2.87
C ARG A 242 11.91 11.43 -2.82
N VAL A 243 11.29 11.36 -3.99
CA VAL A 243 9.91 10.89 -4.09
C VAL A 243 9.76 9.51 -3.46
N GLY A 244 8.76 9.36 -2.59
CA GLY A 244 8.49 8.15 -1.82
C GLY A 244 9.21 8.04 -0.48
N THR A 245 10.15 8.91 -0.17
CA THR A 245 10.80 8.96 1.15
C THR A 245 9.79 9.30 2.24
N ILE A 246 9.89 8.62 3.37
CA ILE A 246 9.10 8.94 4.57
C ILE A 246 9.87 9.96 5.42
N ILE A 247 9.18 11.02 5.78
CA ILE A 247 9.72 12.12 6.57
C ILE A 247 8.88 12.37 7.81
N ASN A 248 9.52 12.85 8.86
CA ASN A 248 8.85 13.37 10.05
C ASN A 248 8.80 14.89 9.99
N ILE A 249 7.68 15.47 10.39
CA ILE A 249 7.50 16.92 10.51
C ILE A 249 7.16 17.27 11.95
N GLN A 250 7.97 18.17 12.51
CA GLN A 250 7.69 18.80 13.80
C GLN A 250 7.30 20.26 13.56
N ASP A 251 5.99 20.50 13.55
CA ASP A 251 5.44 21.86 13.44
C ASP A 251 4.88 22.29 14.80
N PRO A 252 5.49 23.30 15.45
CA PRO A 252 4.99 23.82 16.72
C PRO A 252 3.56 24.38 16.63
N MET A 253 3.13 24.86 15.46
CA MET A 253 1.76 25.38 15.27
C MET A 253 0.70 24.29 15.42
N LYS A 254 1.03 23.04 15.02
CA LYS A 254 0.15 21.88 15.21
C LYS A 254 0.39 21.15 16.53
N ALA A 255 1.64 21.02 16.93
CA ALA A 255 2.03 20.31 18.14
C ALA A 255 1.78 21.13 19.42
N GLY A 256 1.60 22.45 19.29
CA GLY A 256 1.45 23.39 20.43
C GLY A 256 2.74 23.68 21.20
N VAL A 257 3.81 22.94 20.95
CA VAL A 257 5.12 23.08 21.62
C VAL A 257 6.25 22.87 20.63
N ARG A 258 7.31 23.65 20.73
CA ARG A 258 8.55 23.42 19.99
C ARG A 258 9.35 22.31 20.69
N ARG A 259 9.62 21.22 20.00
CA ARG A 259 10.41 20.07 20.49
C ARG A 259 11.52 19.68 19.51
N GLY A 260 12.03 20.62 18.75
CA GLY A 260 13.09 20.43 17.80
C GLY A 260 13.86 21.71 17.54
N GLY A 261 15.04 21.57 16.96
CA GLY A 261 15.91 22.69 16.68
C GLY A 261 17.26 22.26 16.14
N ARG A 262 18.31 23.03 16.47
CA ARG A 262 19.69 22.74 16.11
C ARG A 262 20.53 22.41 17.33
N ILE A 263 21.44 21.45 17.21
CA ILE A 263 22.41 21.12 18.26
C ILE A 263 23.38 22.28 18.41
N LYS A 264 23.52 22.76 19.65
CA LYS A 264 24.48 23.80 20.01
C LYS A 264 25.88 23.22 20.13
N THR A 265 26.00 22.05 20.75
CA THR A 265 27.28 21.34 20.90
C THR A 265 27.04 19.86 21.10
N GLY A 266 27.73 19.01 20.32
CA GLY A 266 27.85 17.57 20.59
C GLY A 266 28.97 17.36 21.63
N VAL A 267 28.60 16.84 22.79
CA VAL A 267 29.58 16.60 23.89
C VAL A 267 30.21 15.21 23.73
N SER A 268 29.38 14.21 23.44
CA SER A 268 29.80 12.83 23.24
C SER A 268 28.79 12.06 22.39
N THR A 269 29.02 10.80 22.18
CA THR A 269 28.03 9.92 21.50
C THR A 269 26.76 9.66 22.31
N THR A 270 26.75 10.02 23.59
CA THR A 270 25.58 9.87 24.48
C THR A 270 25.04 11.19 25.03
N GLN A 271 25.70 12.32 24.76
CA GLN A 271 25.32 13.61 25.34
C GLN A 271 25.41 14.74 24.32
N ILE A 272 24.35 15.53 24.23
CA ILE A 272 24.26 16.72 23.36
C ILE A 272 23.76 17.93 24.17
N VAL A 273 24.11 19.12 23.71
CA VAL A 273 23.54 20.39 24.18
C VAL A 273 22.70 20.97 23.05
N VAL A 274 21.44 21.24 23.34
CA VAL A 274 20.47 21.78 22.39
C VAL A 274 20.29 23.28 22.52
N ASP A 275 19.71 23.91 21.52
CA ASP A 275 19.50 25.35 21.42
C ASP A 275 18.25 25.86 22.18
N ASP A 276 17.36 24.96 22.60
CA ASP A 276 16.11 25.32 23.27
C ASP A 276 16.07 24.87 24.74
N GLN A 277 15.65 25.73 25.63
CA GLN A 277 15.50 25.48 27.07
C GLN A 277 14.10 24.93 27.43
N ASN A 278 13.13 25.00 26.53
CA ASN A 278 11.74 24.57 26.81
C ASN A 278 11.56 23.05 26.92
N ASN A 279 12.65 22.28 26.81
CA ASN A 279 12.63 20.81 26.95
C ASN A 279 12.71 20.33 28.41
N THR A 280 12.80 21.22 29.37
CA THR A 280 12.97 20.88 30.82
C THR A 280 11.72 20.24 31.42
N ASP A 281 10.54 20.40 30.77
CA ASP A 281 9.27 19.86 31.28
C ASP A 281 8.98 18.42 30.79
N LEU A 282 9.90 17.81 30.05
CA LEU A 282 9.80 16.40 29.67
C LEU A 282 10.14 15.54 30.89
N ALA A 283 9.12 14.93 31.48
CA ALA A 283 9.36 13.88 32.45
C ALA A 283 10.08 12.72 31.75
N THR A 284 11.23 12.30 32.27
CA THR A 284 12.01 11.15 31.74
C THR A 284 11.23 9.82 31.80
N THR A 285 10.11 9.82 32.53
CA THR A 285 9.18 8.68 32.67
C THR A 285 8.28 8.45 31.45
N ASP A 286 8.21 9.38 30.49
CA ASP A 286 7.28 9.32 29.36
C ASP A 286 7.85 8.61 28.12
N SER A 287 8.88 7.79 28.29
CA SER A 287 9.55 7.08 27.18
C SER A 287 9.98 8.00 26.04
N ALA A 288 10.45 9.20 26.38
CA ALA A 288 10.86 10.19 25.41
C ALA A 288 12.07 9.68 24.59
N THR A 289 12.03 9.94 23.30
CA THR A 289 13.13 9.63 22.38
C THR A 289 13.69 10.88 21.76
N LEU A 290 15.00 10.87 21.50
CA LEU A 290 15.72 11.89 20.77
C LEU A 290 16.13 11.36 19.40
N SER A 291 15.67 12.02 18.37
CA SER A 291 16.08 11.76 16.99
C SER A 291 17.03 12.85 16.52
N VAL A 292 18.16 12.46 15.94
CA VAL A 292 19.21 13.36 15.45
C VAL A 292 19.64 12.95 14.06
N ILE A 293 19.84 13.95 13.18
CA ILE A 293 20.48 13.74 11.89
C ILE A 293 21.99 13.88 12.08
N LEU A 294 22.73 12.81 11.83
CA LEU A 294 24.19 12.77 11.94
C LEU A 294 24.88 13.41 10.73
N SER A 295 26.19 13.59 10.81
CA SER A 295 26.99 14.24 9.76
C SER A 295 27.04 13.48 8.44
N ASP A 296 26.75 12.19 8.46
CA ASP A 296 26.65 11.35 7.25
C ASP A 296 25.23 11.38 6.62
N GLY A 297 24.30 12.17 7.18
CA GLY A 297 22.93 12.30 6.75
C GLY A 297 22.00 11.21 7.31
N THR A 298 22.50 10.27 8.13
CA THR A 298 21.67 9.23 8.74
C THR A 298 20.86 9.80 9.90
N LEU A 299 19.61 9.32 10.01
CA LEU A 299 18.73 9.61 11.14
C LEU A 299 18.88 8.51 12.18
N GLU A 300 19.26 8.87 13.40
CA GLU A 300 19.27 7.96 14.53
C GLU A 300 18.34 8.43 15.65
N THR A 301 17.62 7.47 16.22
CA THR A 301 16.70 7.70 17.36
C THR A 301 17.16 6.91 18.56
N LYS A 302 17.30 7.59 19.70
CA LYS A 302 17.73 6.99 20.98
C LYS A 302 16.78 7.39 22.11
N THR A 303 16.56 6.49 23.06
CA THR A 303 15.77 6.79 24.26
C THR A 303 16.52 7.78 25.15
N ILE A 304 15.84 8.80 25.65
CA ILE A 304 16.41 9.79 26.58
C ILE A 304 16.51 9.16 27.97
N SER A 305 17.67 9.29 28.58
CA SER A 305 17.89 8.86 29.96
C SER A 305 17.75 10.02 30.97
N SER A 306 18.16 11.23 30.59
CA SER A 306 17.99 12.43 31.42
C SER A 306 18.07 13.72 30.61
N ILE A 307 17.39 14.75 31.08
CA ILE A 307 17.47 16.13 30.58
C ILE A 307 17.82 17.03 31.73
N THR A 308 18.89 17.85 31.57
CA THR A 308 19.30 18.83 32.57
C THR A 308 19.55 20.17 31.86
N GLY A 309 18.62 21.12 32.01
CA GLY A 309 18.62 22.35 31.23
C GLY A 309 18.59 22.05 29.72
N THR A 310 19.60 22.53 29.00
CA THR A 310 19.73 22.27 27.54
C THR A 310 20.55 21.01 27.22
N THR A 311 20.99 20.28 28.22
CA THR A 311 21.77 19.05 28.03
C THR A 311 20.88 17.84 28.06
N ILE A 312 20.93 17.03 27.00
CA ILE A 312 20.18 15.78 26.84
C ILE A 312 21.17 14.63 26.84
N THR A 313 20.91 13.64 27.69
CA THR A 313 21.67 12.38 27.75
C THR A 313 20.79 11.24 27.28
N VAL A 314 21.30 10.39 26.39
CA VAL A 314 20.60 9.21 25.87
C VAL A 314 21.09 7.93 26.51
N SER A 315 20.24 6.90 26.54
CA SER A 315 20.51 5.60 27.17
C SER A 315 21.48 4.72 26.38
N SER A 316 21.61 4.95 25.06
CA SER A 316 22.54 4.22 24.17
C SER A 316 23.26 5.21 23.25
N ALA A 317 24.50 4.89 22.89
CA ALA A 317 25.33 5.77 22.07
C ALA A 317 24.79 5.90 20.62
N PHE A 318 24.94 7.11 20.07
CA PHE A 318 24.87 7.33 18.63
C PHE A 318 26.09 6.71 17.94
N SER A 319 25.99 6.37 16.66
CA SER A 319 27.11 5.79 15.88
C SER A 319 28.29 6.76 15.74
N SER A 320 28.03 8.06 15.77
CA SER A 320 29.04 9.14 15.81
C SER A 320 28.60 10.28 16.72
N VAL A 321 29.55 11.14 17.11
CA VAL A 321 29.21 12.33 17.89
C VAL A 321 28.38 13.29 17.06
N PRO A 322 27.15 13.64 17.50
CA PRO A 322 26.32 14.60 16.78
C PRO A 322 27.01 15.95 16.66
N GLN A 323 27.02 16.51 15.46
CA GLN A 323 27.73 17.74 15.18
C GLN A 323 26.91 18.99 15.58
N THR A 324 27.60 20.10 15.83
CA THR A 324 26.97 21.42 15.94
C THR A 324 26.15 21.73 14.69
N ASN A 325 24.98 22.33 14.86
CA ASN A 325 23.99 22.64 13.85
C ASN A 325 23.24 21.41 13.24
N SER A 326 23.53 20.18 13.66
CA SER A 326 22.68 19.04 13.31
C SER A 326 21.25 19.25 13.83
N VAL A 327 20.28 18.74 13.07
CA VAL A 327 18.85 18.82 13.42
C VAL A 327 18.53 17.78 14.49
N TRP A 328 17.79 18.18 15.51
CA TRP A 328 17.29 17.29 16.56
C TRP A 328 15.78 17.48 16.75
N VAL A 329 15.13 16.41 17.20
CA VAL A 329 13.71 16.41 17.59
C VAL A 329 13.50 15.45 18.75
N ILE A 330 12.60 15.80 19.66
CA ILE A 330 12.14 14.95 20.75
C ILE A 330 10.69 14.53 20.53
N GLU A 331 10.43 13.24 20.72
CA GLU A 331 9.10 12.64 20.75
C GLU A 331 8.80 12.03 22.12
N ASN A 332 7.54 12.01 22.50
CA ASN A 332 7.03 11.24 23.63
C ASN A 332 5.62 10.68 23.30
N THR A 333 5.04 9.94 24.24
CA THR A 333 3.71 9.33 24.06
C THR A 333 2.58 10.32 23.80
N SER A 334 2.72 11.56 24.27
CA SER A 334 1.71 12.63 24.11
C SER A 334 2.01 13.57 22.94
N LEU A 335 3.22 13.53 22.40
CA LEU A 335 3.68 14.41 21.32
C LEU A 335 4.37 13.58 20.23
N GLN A 336 3.55 13.02 19.34
CA GLN A 336 4.05 12.27 18.18
C GLN A 336 4.32 13.21 17.02
N LEU A 337 5.39 12.97 16.29
CA LEU A 337 5.69 13.64 15.04
C LEU A 337 4.65 13.25 13.98
N GLN A 338 4.41 14.18 13.05
CA GLN A 338 3.58 13.90 11.92
C GLN A 338 4.41 13.23 10.83
N ILE A 339 3.96 12.07 10.38
CA ILE A 339 4.65 11.27 9.37
C ILE A 339 4.04 11.60 8.01
N PHE A 340 4.90 11.92 7.04
CA PHE A 340 4.50 12.20 5.67
C PHE A 340 5.34 11.41 4.67
N ARG A 341 4.73 11.11 3.51
CA ARG A 341 5.42 10.55 2.35
C ARG A 341 5.63 11.63 1.32
N VAL A 342 6.85 11.82 0.89
CA VAL A 342 7.21 12.79 -0.16
C VAL A 342 6.62 12.34 -1.50
N ILE A 343 5.86 13.21 -2.16
CA ILE A 343 5.29 12.97 -3.49
C ILE A 343 5.95 13.81 -4.58
N SER A 344 6.58 14.93 -4.23
CA SER A 344 7.28 15.78 -5.18
C SER A 344 8.41 16.52 -4.48
N VAL A 345 9.55 16.61 -5.17
CA VAL A 345 10.69 17.44 -4.80
C VAL A 345 11.01 18.27 -6.03
N LYS A 346 10.93 19.59 -5.91
CA LYS A 346 11.15 20.53 -7.01
C LYS A 346 12.18 21.57 -6.61
N GLU A 347 13.19 21.75 -7.44
CA GLU A 347 14.12 22.87 -7.33
C GLU A 347 13.39 24.17 -7.69
N VAL A 348 13.37 25.13 -6.79
CA VAL A 348 12.75 26.46 -6.97
C VAL A 348 13.76 27.44 -7.52
N ASN A 349 14.96 27.41 -6.94
CA ASN A 349 16.13 28.19 -7.33
C ASN A 349 17.41 27.47 -6.86
N ASP A 350 18.57 28.06 -7.11
CA ASP A 350 19.89 27.48 -6.82
C ASP A 350 20.12 27.13 -5.33
N VAL A 351 19.28 27.59 -4.43
CA VAL A 351 19.45 27.43 -2.96
C VAL A 351 18.25 26.81 -2.26
N GLU A 352 17.08 26.72 -2.95
CA GLU A 352 15.82 26.28 -2.33
C GLU A 352 15.15 25.16 -3.12
N TYR A 353 14.61 24.21 -2.38
CA TYR A 353 13.76 23.12 -2.85
C TYR A 353 12.38 23.22 -2.23
N GLU A 354 11.35 23.01 -3.04
CA GLU A 354 9.97 22.83 -2.59
C GLU A 354 9.66 21.33 -2.47
N ILE A 355 9.19 20.93 -1.29
CA ILE A 355 8.80 19.56 -1.00
C ILE A 355 7.29 19.53 -0.78
N ASN A 356 6.61 18.63 -1.52
CA ASN A 356 5.22 18.30 -1.31
C ASN A 356 5.12 16.86 -0.80
N ALA A 357 4.40 16.67 0.28
CA ALA A 357 4.23 15.36 0.91
C ALA A 357 2.79 15.16 1.36
N VAL A 358 2.37 13.91 1.46
CA VAL A 358 1.05 13.50 1.96
C VAL A 358 1.19 12.75 3.26
N ALA A 359 0.21 12.89 4.14
CA ALA A 359 0.19 12.18 5.41
C ALA A 359 0.38 10.68 5.18
N HIS A 360 1.15 10.04 6.01
CA HIS A 360 1.45 8.62 5.95
C HIS A 360 1.20 7.96 7.30
N ASN A 361 0.44 6.88 7.29
CA ASN A 361 0.18 6.11 8.50
C ASN A 361 0.70 4.67 8.32
N PRO A 362 1.76 4.26 9.03
CA PRO A 362 2.35 2.92 8.89
C PRO A 362 1.40 1.78 9.27
N SER A 363 0.36 2.02 10.08
CA SER A 363 -0.66 1.04 10.42
C SER A 363 -1.53 0.63 9.22
N LYS A 364 -1.43 1.34 8.09
CA LYS A 364 -2.09 1.00 6.83
C LYS A 364 -1.79 -0.43 6.38
N TYR A 365 -0.55 -0.84 6.46
CA TYR A 365 -0.11 -2.14 5.93
C TYR A 365 -0.68 -3.30 6.74
N SER A 366 -0.67 -3.21 8.07
CA SER A 366 -1.29 -4.21 8.94
C SER A 366 -2.82 -4.24 8.76
N PHE A 367 -3.47 -3.10 8.54
CA PHE A 367 -4.90 -3.05 8.23
C PHE A 367 -5.25 -3.73 6.91
N ILE A 368 -4.44 -3.55 5.87
CA ILE A 368 -4.66 -4.17 4.56
C ILE A 368 -4.54 -5.70 4.64
N GLU A 369 -3.64 -6.21 5.48
CA GLU A 369 -3.27 -7.62 5.61
C GLU A 369 -3.67 -8.21 6.98
N ASP A 370 -4.78 -7.76 7.56
CA ASP A 370 -5.24 -8.10 8.92
C ASP A 370 -5.74 -9.55 9.10
N GLY A 371 -5.60 -10.40 8.07
CA GLY A 371 -6.04 -11.79 8.10
C GLY A 371 -7.56 -11.98 8.08
N SER A 372 -8.33 -10.93 7.75
CA SER A 372 -9.78 -11.05 7.59
C SER A 372 -10.12 -11.99 6.42
N THR A 373 -10.99 -12.95 6.66
CA THR A 373 -11.42 -13.91 5.64
C THR A 373 -12.40 -13.27 4.65
N LEU A 374 -12.31 -13.70 3.39
CA LEU A 374 -13.28 -13.38 2.36
C LEU A 374 -14.64 -14.00 2.73
N GLU A 375 -15.71 -13.25 2.52
CA GLU A 375 -17.04 -13.84 2.66
C GLU A 375 -17.23 -14.98 1.66
N THR A 376 -17.85 -16.05 2.13
CA THR A 376 -18.19 -17.17 1.26
C THR A 376 -19.15 -16.66 0.18
N ARG A 377 -18.85 -16.94 -1.09
CA ARG A 377 -19.77 -16.63 -2.18
C ARG A 377 -21.10 -17.33 -1.92
N THR A 378 -22.18 -16.60 -2.02
CA THR A 378 -23.51 -17.19 -2.07
C THR A 378 -23.63 -17.93 -3.37
N ILE A 379 -23.42 -19.25 -3.35
CA ILE A 379 -23.70 -20.10 -4.48
C ILE A 379 -25.21 -20.21 -4.57
N THR A 380 -25.77 -19.73 -5.66
CA THR A 380 -27.20 -19.99 -5.91
C THR A 380 -27.43 -21.47 -6.04
N THR A 381 -28.32 -22.02 -5.26
CA THR A 381 -28.72 -23.42 -5.32
C THR A 381 -29.79 -23.69 -6.37
N LEU A 382 -30.09 -22.70 -7.22
CA LEU A 382 -31.11 -22.82 -8.29
C LEU A 382 -30.77 -23.92 -9.32
N SER A 383 -29.46 -24.18 -9.56
CA SER A 383 -29.00 -25.22 -10.46
C SER A 383 -28.66 -26.56 -9.78
N ASP A 384 -28.69 -26.60 -8.45
CA ASP A 384 -28.46 -27.85 -7.72
C ASP A 384 -29.62 -28.81 -7.95
N PRO A 385 -29.36 -30.08 -8.32
CA PRO A 385 -30.42 -31.06 -8.44
C PRO A 385 -31.08 -31.22 -7.09
N LYS A 386 -32.35 -30.82 -6.99
CA LYS A 386 -33.11 -31.01 -5.77
C LYS A 386 -33.35 -32.50 -5.55
N PRO A 387 -33.21 -32.98 -4.30
CA PRO A 387 -33.54 -34.37 -4.00
C PRO A 387 -35.00 -34.68 -4.37
N ALA A 388 -35.28 -35.87 -4.83
CA ALA A 388 -36.65 -36.27 -5.12
C ALA A 388 -37.52 -36.18 -3.86
N PRO A 389 -38.80 -35.83 -4.01
CA PRO A 389 -39.75 -35.88 -2.91
C PRO A 389 -39.75 -37.27 -2.25
N GLY A 390 -39.69 -37.31 -0.95
CA GLY A 390 -39.72 -38.56 -0.18
C GLY A 390 -41.15 -39.07 0.05
N ASN A 391 -41.29 -40.33 0.44
CA ASN A 391 -42.54 -40.93 0.85
C ASN A 391 -43.67 -40.77 -0.19
N LEU A 392 -43.39 -40.96 -1.47
CA LEU A 392 -44.37 -40.94 -2.53
C LEU A 392 -45.35 -42.11 -2.30
N GLN A 393 -46.61 -41.80 -2.08
CA GLN A 393 -47.70 -42.79 -1.96
C GLN A 393 -48.77 -42.49 -2.97
N ALA A 394 -49.32 -43.52 -3.60
CA ALA A 394 -50.42 -43.43 -4.49
C ALA A 394 -51.57 -44.34 -3.99
N THR A 395 -52.71 -43.74 -3.70
CA THR A 395 -53.88 -44.44 -3.20
C THR A 395 -55.04 -44.26 -4.16
N GLU A 396 -55.62 -45.34 -4.62
CA GLU A 396 -56.80 -45.32 -5.47
C GLU A 396 -58.07 -45.27 -4.60
N GLN A 397 -58.94 -44.32 -4.90
CA GLN A 397 -60.28 -44.24 -4.28
C GLN A 397 -61.35 -44.24 -5.36
N ILE A 398 -62.33 -45.09 -5.19
CA ILE A 398 -63.52 -45.11 -6.06
C ILE A 398 -64.52 -44.11 -5.47
N VAL A 399 -64.83 -43.06 -6.19
CA VAL A 399 -65.84 -42.07 -5.81
C VAL A 399 -67.00 -42.08 -6.79
N VAL A 400 -68.23 -41.93 -6.31
CA VAL A 400 -69.43 -41.85 -7.19
C VAL A 400 -69.65 -40.37 -7.55
N ILE A 401 -69.54 -40.03 -8.85
CA ILE A 401 -69.84 -38.69 -9.37
C ILE A 401 -70.98 -38.85 -10.40
N ASN A 402 -72.09 -38.14 -10.15
CA ASN A 402 -73.32 -38.20 -10.97
C ASN A 402 -73.80 -39.61 -11.23
N GLY A 403 -73.79 -40.46 -10.18
CA GLY A 403 -74.29 -41.85 -10.26
C GLY A 403 -73.34 -42.84 -10.94
N ARG A 404 -72.14 -42.42 -11.33
CA ARG A 404 -71.11 -43.31 -11.95
C ARG A 404 -69.92 -43.44 -11.01
N ALA A 405 -69.42 -44.65 -10.85
CA ALA A 405 -68.19 -44.93 -10.14
C ALA A 405 -67.00 -44.42 -10.98
N VAL A 406 -66.19 -43.53 -10.40
CA VAL A 406 -64.99 -42.97 -11.01
C VAL A 406 -63.82 -43.25 -10.08
N SER A 407 -62.76 -43.84 -10.65
CA SER A 407 -61.52 -44.01 -9.92
C SER A 407 -60.75 -42.69 -9.85
N LYS A 408 -60.35 -42.30 -8.63
CA LYS A 408 -59.45 -41.16 -8.37
C LYS A 408 -58.16 -41.65 -7.73
N LEU A 409 -57.05 -41.23 -8.28
CA LEU A 409 -55.73 -41.50 -7.71
C LEU A 409 -55.30 -40.29 -6.86
N PHE A 410 -55.09 -40.53 -5.58
CA PHE A 410 -54.51 -39.57 -4.64
C PHE A 410 -53.01 -39.84 -4.52
N ILE A 411 -52.19 -38.84 -4.87
CA ILE A 411 -50.75 -38.92 -4.73
C ILE A 411 -50.33 -37.99 -3.59
N THR A 412 -49.61 -38.55 -2.63
CA THR A 412 -49.07 -37.79 -1.47
C THR A 412 -47.55 -38.00 -1.43
N TRP A 413 -46.86 -36.97 -1.02
CA TRP A 413 -45.38 -36.99 -0.85
C TRP A 413 -44.97 -36.08 0.30
N SER A 414 -43.78 -36.33 0.83
CA SER A 414 -43.12 -35.40 1.77
C SER A 414 -42.38 -34.32 0.97
N PRO A 415 -42.65 -33.03 1.24
CA PRO A 415 -41.96 -31.94 0.54
C PRO A 415 -40.48 -31.92 0.89
N VAL A 416 -39.64 -31.48 -0.06
CA VAL A 416 -38.22 -31.26 0.13
C VAL A 416 -38.03 -29.96 0.93
N GLN A 417 -37.25 -30.00 1.99
CA GLN A 417 -36.93 -28.80 2.79
C GLN A 417 -36.25 -27.73 1.90
N GLY A 418 -36.69 -26.47 2.03
CA GLY A 418 -36.09 -25.34 1.31
C GLY A 418 -36.68 -25.07 -0.09
N VAL A 419 -37.80 -25.73 -0.47
CA VAL A 419 -38.59 -25.37 -1.64
C VAL A 419 -39.85 -24.67 -1.16
N THR A 420 -39.95 -23.37 -1.40
CA THR A 420 -41.22 -22.60 -1.23
C THR A 420 -42.00 -22.68 -2.55
N GLU A 421 -43.32 -22.84 -2.47
CA GLU A 421 -44.25 -22.80 -3.62
C GLU A 421 -44.15 -21.47 -4.40
#